data_9a8324757d16bae4e8dc8cb57ed326f1
#
_entry.id   9a8324757d16bae4e8dc8cb57ed326f1
#
_cell.length_a   1.000
_cell.length_b   1.000
_cell.length_c   1.000
_cell.angle_alpha   90.00
_cell.angle_beta   90.00
_cell.angle_gamma   90.00
#
_symmetry.space_group_name_H-M   'P 1'
#
loop_
_entity.id
_entity.type
_entity.pdbx_description
1 polymer ?
#
loop_
_entity_poly.entity_id
_entity_poly.type
_entity_poly.pdbx_seq_one_letter_code
_entity_poly.pdbx_strand_id
1 'polypeptide(L)'
;MTGDRNRRQLWRRATAPTVPADPAAASDVAFLRDIVHALVRAENAGEAMQFALDRTCPAVGASLGSVFVVDGATELMRLVAAHEWPEQWRPWLGDMRVRVGFGPSGEAVSERRMIEVPDVFADSGLEDWQEVASELGFRALASLPLTAVNGVVGACTFYFSEPGARTERVRSLMRAAADVMAAMAQQESLRERLRYAEAALESMNQRPVKPERIADTEQTLE
;
A
#
# COMPACT_ATOMS: atom_id res chain seq x y z
N MET A 1 -24.34 43.08 38.19
CA MET A 1 -24.38 41.63 38.26
C MET A 1 -25.38 41.09 37.22
N THR A 2 -25.03 41.13 35.91
CA THR A 2 -25.88 40.67 34.82
C THR A 2 -24.96 40.24 33.67
N GLY A 3 -24.27 39.11 33.83
CA GLY A 3 -23.30 38.66 32.83
C GLY A 3 -23.16 37.18 32.61
N ASP A 4 -23.98 36.31 33.26
CA ASP A 4 -23.69 34.85 33.24
C ASP A 4 -24.84 33.97 32.71
N ARG A 5 -25.87 34.52 32.11
CA ARG A 5 -27.00 33.73 31.56
C ARG A 5 -26.86 33.41 30.06
N ASN A 6 -25.90 34.01 29.34
CA ASN A 6 -25.86 33.86 27.88
C ASN A 6 -24.82 32.82 27.35
N ARG A 7 -23.97 32.23 28.22
CA ARG A 7 -23.03 31.20 27.84
C ARG A 7 -23.57 29.78 27.81
N ARG A 8 -24.73 29.50 28.45
CA ARG A 8 -25.31 28.15 28.54
C ARG A 8 -26.28 27.79 27.41
N GLN A 9 -26.57 28.71 26.48
CA GLN A 9 -27.44 28.43 25.31
C GLN A 9 -26.73 27.99 24.05
N LEU A 10 -25.39 27.98 24.00
CA LEU A 10 -24.62 27.63 22.79
C LEU A 10 -24.53 26.12 22.52
N TRP A 11 -24.99 25.28 23.44
CA TRP A 11 -24.98 23.83 23.29
C TRP A 11 -26.37 23.21 23.24
N ARG A 12 -27.33 23.88 22.63
CA ARG A 12 -28.53 23.17 22.19
C ARG A 12 -28.08 22.14 21.15
N ARG A 13 -28.13 20.87 21.54
CA ARG A 13 -28.05 19.75 20.60
C ARG A 13 -29.06 20.02 19.51
N ALA A 14 -28.64 20.48 18.34
CA ALA A 14 -29.39 20.31 17.13
C ALA A 14 -29.57 18.78 17.01
N THR A 15 -30.79 18.31 17.15
CA THR A 15 -31.16 16.96 16.73
C THR A 15 -30.86 16.95 15.23
N ALA A 16 -29.71 16.38 14.86
CA ALA A 16 -29.40 16.16 13.46
C ALA A 16 -30.58 15.39 12.86
N PRO A 17 -31.11 15.79 11.71
CA PRO A 17 -32.11 15.03 11.03
C PRO A 17 -31.58 13.60 10.88
N THR A 18 -32.32 12.62 11.35
CA THR A 18 -32.05 11.21 11.15
C THR A 18 -32.27 10.94 9.66
N VAL A 19 -31.20 11.17 8.86
CA VAL A 19 -31.16 10.66 7.50
C VAL A 19 -31.19 9.13 7.63
N PRO A 20 -32.10 8.41 6.95
CA PRO A 20 -32.06 6.96 6.95
C PRO A 20 -30.66 6.52 6.57
N ALA A 21 -30.01 5.70 7.39
CA ALA A 21 -28.67 5.22 7.08
C ALA A 21 -28.76 4.39 5.79
N ASP A 22 -28.09 4.83 4.75
CA ASP A 22 -27.90 4.04 3.53
C ASP A 22 -27.08 2.80 3.92
N PRO A 23 -27.63 1.57 3.76
CA PRO A 23 -26.91 0.35 4.12
C PRO A 23 -25.57 0.21 3.39
N ALA A 24 -25.47 0.71 2.16
CA ALA A 24 -24.24 0.70 1.39
C ALA A 24 -23.20 1.64 2.02
N ALA A 25 -23.59 2.86 2.39
CA ALA A 25 -22.72 3.80 3.08
C ALA A 25 -22.25 3.28 4.44
N ALA A 26 -23.12 2.61 5.21
CA ALA A 26 -22.75 1.99 6.48
C ALA A 26 -21.73 0.86 6.29
N SER A 27 -21.88 0.05 5.24
CA SER A 27 -20.93 -1.00 4.86
C SER A 27 -19.58 -0.42 4.45
N ASP A 28 -19.57 0.67 3.67
CA ASP A 28 -18.34 1.34 3.23
C ASP A 28 -17.56 1.92 4.41
N VAL A 29 -18.27 2.53 5.38
CA VAL A 29 -17.65 3.05 6.62
C VAL A 29 -17.08 1.91 7.46
N ALA A 30 -17.77 0.79 7.59
CA ALA A 30 -17.27 -0.37 8.32
C ALA A 30 -16.02 -0.94 7.67
N PHE A 31 -16.02 -1.10 6.34
CA PHE A 31 -14.86 -1.51 5.56
C PHE A 31 -13.65 -0.58 5.79
N LEU A 32 -13.83 0.73 5.62
CA LEU A 32 -12.76 1.72 5.82
C LEU A 32 -12.20 1.67 7.24
N ARG A 33 -13.07 1.54 8.25
CA ARG A 33 -12.64 1.39 9.65
C ARG A 33 -11.77 0.15 9.83
N ASP A 34 -12.14 -0.97 9.24
CA ASP A 34 -11.42 -2.24 9.41
C ASP A 34 -10.01 -2.16 8.81
N ILE A 35 -9.85 -1.59 7.60
CA ILE A 35 -8.52 -1.45 6.99
C ILE A 35 -7.65 -0.39 7.68
N VAL A 36 -8.23 0.69 8.19
CA VAL A 36 -7.50 1.69 9.01
C VAL A 36 -7.08 1.08 10.35
N HIS A 37 -7.90 0.25 10.99
CA HIS A 37 -7.50 -0.49 12.20
C HIS A 37 -6.31 -1.43 11.94
N ALA A 38 -6.28 -2.09 10.80
CA ALA A 38 -5.15 -2.92 10.42
C ALA A 38 -3.85 -2.09 10.31
N LEU A 39 -3.91 -0.91 9.67
CA LEU A 39 -2.76 0.01 9.59
C LEU A 39 -2.23 0.39 10.98
N VAL A 40 -3.12 0.75 11.91
CA VAL A 40 -2.72 1.28 13.23
C VAL A 40 -2.15 0.19 14.13
N ARG A 41 -2.60 -1.07 14.00
CA ARG A 41 -2.23 -2.17 14.90
C ARG A 41 -1.22 -3.15 14.33
N ALA A 42 -0.86 -3.02 13.07
CA ALA A 42 0.02 -3.96 12.41
C ALA A 42 1.47 -3.86 12.93
N GLU A 43 1.99 -4.98 13.36
CA GLU A 43 3.41 -5.16 13.61
C GLU A 43 4.16 -5.52 12.31
N ASN A 44 3.48 -6.17 11.37
CA ASN A 44 3.98 -6.61 10.07
C ASN A 44 3.17 -5.96 8.95
N ALA A 45 3.83 -5.18 8.10
CA ALA A 45 3.18 -4.47 7.01
C ALA A 45 2.64 -5.41 5.92
N GLY A 46 3.31 -6.54 5.67
CA GLY A 46 2.85 -7.55 4.70
C GLY A 46 1.53 -8.18 5.13
N GLU A 47 1.41 -8.58 6.39
CA GLU A 47 0.16 -9.12 6.94
C GLU A 47 -0.98 -8.09 6.93
N ALA A 48 -0.65 -6.83 7.24
CA ALA A 48 -1.62 -5.75 7.18
C ALA A 48 -2.10 -5.47 5.77
N MET A 49 -1.20 -5.46 4.78
CA MET A 49 -1.55 -5.31 3.37
C MET A 49 -2.37 -6.50 2.85
N GLN A 50 -2.03 -7.72 3.26
CA GLN A 50 -2.82 -8.91 2.94
C GLN A 50 -4.25 -8.77 3.50
N PHE A 51 -4.39 -8.42 4.79
CA PHE A 51 -5.70 -8.18 5.39
C PHE A 51 -6.48 -7.09 4.66
N ALA A 52 -5.84 -5.94 4.35
CA ALA A 52 -6.49 -4.84 3.64
C ALA A 52 -6.95 -5.28 2.24
N LEU A 53 -6.14 -6.06 1.53
CA LEU A 53 -6.49 -6.61 0.22
C LEU A 53 -7.68 -7.58 0.31
N ASP A 54 -7.65 -8.51 1.29
CA ASP A 54 -8.71 -9.50 1.52
C ASP A 54 -10.05 -8.85 1.89
N ARG A 55 -10.00 -7.68 2.54
CA ARG A 55 -11.20 -6.89 2.84
C ARG A 55 -11.67 -6.06 1.66
N THR A 56 -10.73 -5.59 0.81
CA THR A 56 -11.05 -4.71 -0.31
C THR A 56 -11.65 -5.47 -1.48
N CYS A 57 -11.07 -6.61 -1.88
CA CYS A 57 -11.52 -7.36 -3.04
C CYS A 57 -13.04 -7.66 -3.03
N PRO A 58 -13.64 -8.25 -1.98
CA PRO A 58 -15.07 -8.46 -1.94
C PRO A 58 -15.88 -7.15 -1.87
N ALA A 59 -15.38 -6.10 -1.22
CA ALA A 59 -16.07 -4.81 -1.11
C ALA A 59 -16.20 -4.09 -2.46
N VAL A 60 -15.24 -4.32 -3.38
CA VAL A 60 -15.24 -3.74 -4.73
C VAL A 60 -15.71 -4.72 -5.81
N GLY A 61 -15.99 -5.98 -5.44
CA GLY A 61 -16.41 -7.04 -6.37
C GLY A 61 -15.29 -7.58 -7.25
N ALA A 62 -14.04 -7.49 -6.77
CA ALA A 62 -12.89 -8.11 -7.44
C ALA A 62 -12.79 -9.59 -7.06
N SER A 63 -12.51 -10.45 -8.04
CA SER A 63 -12.30 -11.89 -7.84
C SER A 63 -10.88 -12.20 -7.38
N LEU A 64 -9.91 -11.41 -7.81
CA LEU A 64 -8.49 -11.56 -7.47
C LEU A 64 -7.91 -10.19 -7.11
N GLY A 65 -6.81 -10.18 -6.37
CA GLY A 65 -6.08 -8.98 -6.06
C GLY A 65 -4.59 -9.23 -5.89
N SER A 66 -3.76 -8.20 -6.11
CA SER A 66 -2.33 -8.24 -5.84
C SER A 66 -1.82 -6.89 -5.34
N VAL A 67 -0.83 -6.92 -4.45
CA VAL A 67 -0.11 -5.75 -3.99
C VAL A 67 1.37 -5.94 -4.26
N PHE A 68 1.96 -5.01 -4.97
CA PHE A 68 3.38 -4.96 -5.28
C PHE A 68 4.03 -3.75 -4.61
N VAL A 69 5.24 -3.91 -4.10
CA VAL A 69 6.06 -2.82 -3.54
C VAL A 69 7.33 -2.67 -4.38
N VAL A 70 7.67 -1.43 -4.68
CA VAL A 70 8.89 -1.09 -5.45
C VAL A 70 10.12 -1.36 -4.60
N ASP A 71 11.08 -2.09 -5.15
CA ASP A 71 12.43 -2.16 -4.63
C ASP A 71 13.20 -0.90 -5.11
N GLY A 72 13.54 -0.05 -4.16
CA GLY A 72 14.19 1.24 -4.46
C GLY A 72 15.57 1.12 -5.13
N ALA A 73 16.19 -0.07 -5.14
CA ALA A 73 17.49 -0.29 -5.76
C ALA A 73 17.40 -0.75 -7.22
N THR A 74 16.30 -1.38 -7.63
CA THR A 74 16.23 -2.11 -8.92
C THR A 74 15.13 -1.62 -9.85
N GLU A 75 14.25 -0.71 -9.43
CA GLU A 75 13.03 -0.32 -10.15
C GLU A 75 12.09 -1.51 -10.47
N LEU A 76 12.27 -2.62 -9.77
CA LEU A 76 11.40 -3.77 -9.86
C LEU A 76 10.41 -3.77 -8.69
N MET A 77 9.21 -4.25 -8.95
CA MET A 77 8.19 -4.44 -7.93
C MET A 77 8.12 -5.91 -7.55
N ARG A 78 8.13 -6.20 -6.24
CA ARG A 78 7.90 -7.53 -5.68
C ARG A 78 6.49 -7.66 -5.12
N LEU A 79 5.89 -8.82 -5.25
CA LEU A 79 4.60 -9.14 -4.63
C LEU A 79 4.74 -9.17 -3.11
N VAL A 80 3.78 -8.57 -2.40
CA VAL A 80 3.70 -8.58 -0.94
C VAL A 80 2.38 -9.09 -0.39
N ALA A 81 1.31 -9.04 -1.19
CA ALA A 81 0.01 -9.62 -0.86
C ALA A 81 -0.71 -10.10 -2.13
N ALA A 82 -1.49 -11.18 -1.99
CA ALA A 82 -2.27 -11.76 -3.08
C ALA A 82 -3.60 -12.29 -2.54
N HIS A 83 -4.72 -11.95 -3.18
CA HIS A 83 -6.07 -12.38 -2.81
C HIS A 83 -6.60 -13.39 -3.83
N GLU A 84 -7.08 -14.55 -3.34
CA GLU A 84 -7.74 -15.62 -4.11
C GLU A 84 -6.97 -16.16 -5.34
N TRP A 85 -5.65 -15.91 -5.42
CA TRP A 85 -4.85 -16.54 -6.46
C TRP A 85 -4.77 -18.04 -6.22
N PRO A 86 -5.01 -18.89 -7.25
CA PRO A 86 -4.92 -20.32 -7.12
C PRO A 86 -3.54 -20.78 -6.63
N GLU A 87 -3.49 -21.82 -5.81
CA GLU A 87 -2.26 -22.27 -5.15
C GLU A 87 -1.14 -22.64 -6.15
N GLN A 88 -1.51 -23.18 -7.30
CA GLN A 88 -0.57 -23.49 -8.38
C GLN A 88 0.18 -22.28 -8.94
N TRP A 89 -0.38 -21.06 -8.81
CA TRP A 89 0.22 -19.80 -9.25
C TRP A 89 1.09 -19.13 -8.19
N ARG A 90 1.00 -19.54 -6.93
CA ARG A 90 1.72 -18.91 -5.81
C ARG A 90 3.25 -18.94 -5.98
N PRO A 91 3.89 -20.04 -6.43
CA PRO A 91 5.33 -20.03 -6.67
C PRO A 91 5.74 -19.02 -7.75
N TRP A 92 4.99 -18.99 -8.86
CA TRP A 92 5.23 -18.05 -9.95
C TRP A 92 5.05 -16.59 -9.51
N LEU A 93 4.01 -16.30 -8.72
CA LEU A 93 3.78 -14.97 -8.13
C LEU A 93 4.90 -14.55 -7.17
N GLY A 94 5.41 -15.47 -6.35
CA GLY A 94 6.48 -15.18 -5.39
C GLY A 94 7.78 -14.77 -6.08
N ASP A 95 8.06 -15.36 -7.23
CA ASP A 95 9.24 -15.07 -8.05
C ASP A 95 9.01 -13.93 -9.06
N MET A 96 7.73 -13.55 -9.28
CA MET A 96 7.39 -12.49 -10.21
C MET A 96 8.01 -11.16 -9.78
N ARG A 97 8.65 -10.51 -10.75
CA ARG A 97 9.12 -9.14 -10.64
C ARG A 97 8.49 -8.32 -11.76
N VAL A 98 7.72 -7.33 -11.38
CA VAL A 98 7.10 -6.40 -12.35
C VAL A 98 7.98 -5.17 -12.47
N ARG A 99 8.34 -4.81 -13.70
CA ARG A 99 9.12 -3.60 -13.96
C ARG A 99 8.22 -2.38 -13.90
N VAL A 100 8.70 -1.29 -13.28
CA VAL A 100 8.03 0.01 -13.32
C VAL A 100 7.90 0.47 -14.78
N GLY A 101 6.70 0.91 -15.16
CA GLY A 101 6.37 1.31 -16.53
C GLY A 101 5.98 0.15 -17.45
N PHE A 102 5.92 -1.10 -16.97
CA PHE A 102 5.53 -2.25 -17.78
C PHE A 102 4.24 -2.89 -17.28
N GLY A 103 3.28 -3.02 -18.18
CA GLY A 103 1.94 -3.51 -17.90
C GLY A 103 1.16 -2.62 -16.92
N PRO A 104 -0.14 -2.91 -16.66
CA PRO A 104 -1.01 -2.00 -15.90
C PRO A 104 -0.50 -1.64 -14.52
N SER A 105 0.12 -2.57 -13.79
CA SER A 105 0.69 -2.29 -12.46
C SER A 105 1.92 -1.40 -12.54
N GLY A 106 2.82 -1.65 -13.51
CA GLY A 106 4.02 -0.85 -13.72
C GLY A 106 3.69 0.56 -14.23
N GLU A 107 2.71 0.66 -15.12
CA GLU A 107 2.19 1.93 -15.64
C GLU A 107 1.55 2.76 -14.54
N ALA A 108 0.76 2.16 -13.64
CA ALA A 108 0.17 2.87 -12.52
C ALA A 108 1.24 3.54 -11.64
N VAL A 109 2.38 2.88 -11.42
CA VAL A 109 3.51 3.44 -10.67
C VAL A 109 4.19 4.57 -11.44
N SER A 110 4.52 4.36 -12.72
CA SER A 110 5.26 5.34 -13.53
C SER A 110 4.43 6.59 -13.85
N GLU A 111 3.14 6.40 -14.15
CA GLU A 111 2.23 7.49 -14.50
C GLU A 111 1.54 8.13 -13.28
N ARG A 112 1.69 7.54 -12.10
CA ARG A 112 1.12 8.03 -10.83
C ARG A 112 -0.39 8.23 -10.88
N ARG A 113 -1.07 7.37 -11.62
CA ARG A 113 -2.54 7.39 -11.77
C ARG A 113 -3.11 5.98 -11.83
N MET A 114 -4.40 5.87 -11.60
CA MET A 114 -5.11 4.63 -11.81
C MET A 114 -5.11 4.28 -13.30
N ILE A 115 -4.74 3.04 -13.61
CA ILE A 115 -4.86 2.41 -14.92
C ILE A 115 -6.05 1.46 -14.84
N GLU A 116 -7.04 1.67 -15.69
CA GLU A 116 -8.24 0.84 -15.75
C GLU A 116 -8.31 0.18 -17.13
N VAL A 117 -8.38 -1.14 -17.16
CA VAL A 117 -8.54 -1.96 -18.37
C VAL A 117 -9.92 -2.57 -18.33
N PRO A 118 -10.89 -2.02 -19.07
CA PRO A 118 -12.28 -2.49 -19.06
C PRO A 118 -12.47 -3.90 -19.62
N ASP A 119 -11.64 -4.32 -20.57
CA ASP A 119 -11.61 -5.68 -21.10
C ASP A 119 -10.22 -6.01 -21.65
N VAL A 120 -9.53 -6.95 -20.98
CA VAL A 120 -8.19 -7.42 -21.36
C VAL A 120 -8.17 -8.03 -22.76
N PHE A 121 -9.25 -8.67 -23.18
CA PHE A 121 -9.34 -9.31 -24.50
C PHE A 121 -9.63 -8.35 -25.65
N ALA A 122 -10.02 -7.12 -25.32
CA ALA A 122 -10.22 -6.04 -26.30
C ALA A 122 -8.99 -5.09 -26.37
N ASP A 123 -8.01 -5.24 -25.47
CA ASP A 123 -6.82 -4.41 -25.41
C ASP A 123 -5.64 -5.09 -26.12
N SER A 124 -5.23 -4.54 -27.27
CA SER A 124 -4.12 -5.08 -28.05
C SER A 124 -2.74 -4.90 -27.36
N GLY A 125 -2.63 -4.05 -26.37
CA GLY A 125 -1.41 -3.90 -25.55
C GLY A 125 -1.25 -5.01 -24.50
N LEU A 126 -2.25 -5.86 -24.31
CA LEU A 126 -2.30 -6.90 -23.29
C LEU A 126 -2.42 -8.32 -23.85
N GLU A 127 -2.07 -8.55 -25.14
CA GLU A 127 -2.17 -9.88 -25.78
C GLU A 127 -1.42 -10.95 -24.98
N ASP A 128 -0.23 -10.63 -24.46
CA ASP A 128 0.58 -11.55 -23.63
C ASP A 128 -0.08 -11.93 -22.29
N TRP A 129 -1.08 -11.16 -21.86
CA TRP A 129 -1.81 -11.40 -20.61
C TRP A 129 -3.13 -12.16 -20.81
N GLN A 130 -3.60 -12.31 -22.04
CA GLN A 130 -4.91 -12.91 -22.31
C GLN A 130 -4.97 -14.39 -21.92
N GLU A 131 -3.88 -15.13 -22.10
CA GLU A 131 -3.81 -16.54 -21.68
C GLU A 131 -3.95 -16.65 -20.14
N VAL A 132 -3.17 -15.86 -19.40
CA VAL A 132 -3.25 -15.79 -17.94
C VAL A 132 -4.62 -15.33 -17.47
N ALA A 133 -5.19 -14.33 -18.13
CA ALA A 133 -6.54 -13.84 -17.82
C ALA A 133 -7.61 -14.92 -18.02
N SER A 134 -7.49 -15.69 -19.09
CA SER A 134 -8.39 -16.80 -19.38
C SER A 134 -8.29 -17.91 -18.32
N GLU A 135 -7.08 -18.30 -17.93
CA GLU A 135 -6.85 -19.33 -16.92
C GLU A 135 -7.33 -18.91 -15.52
N LEU A 136 -7.13 -17.64 -15.17
CA LEU A 136 -7.52 -17.08 -13.87
C LEU A 136 -8.96 -16.59 -13.83
N GLY A 137 -9.66 -16.56 -14.98
CA GLY A 137 -11.08 -16.22 -15.07
C GLY A 137 -11.38 -14.73 -14.87
N PHE A 138 -10.44 -13.83 -15.15
CA PHE A 138 -10.71 -12.39 -15.11
C PHE A 138 -10.77 -11.79 -16.51
N ARG A 139 -11.54 -10.69 -16.66
CA ARG A 139 -11.69 -9.97 -17.93
C ARG A 139 -11.34 -8.49 -17.84
N ALA A 140 -11.45 -7.91 -16.68
CA ALA A 140 -11.11 -6.51 -16.46
C ALA A 140 -10.17 -6.37 -15.26
N LEU A 141 -9.44 -5.28 -15.20
CA LEU A 141 -8.60 -4.96 -14.05
C LEU A 141 -8.51 -3.45 -13.81
N ALA A 142 -8.14 -3.10 -12.59
CA ALA A 142 -7.80 -1.73 -12.20
C ALA A 142 -6.55 -1.76 -11.34
N SER A 143 -5.51 -1.06 -11.76
CA SER A 143 -4.25 -0.89 -11.04
C SER A 143 -4.14 0.53 -10.49
N LEU A 144 -3.85 0.66 -9.20
CA LEU A 144 -3.72 1.94 -8.52
C LEU A 144 -2.31 2.08 -7.95
N PRO A 145 -1.68 3.26 -8.08
CA PRO A 145 -0.41 3.51 -7.42
C PRO A 145 -0.58 3.60 -5.90
N LEU A 146 0.34 3.04 -5.16
CA LEU A 146 0.47 3.25 -3.72
C LEU A 146 1.29 4.52 -3.51
N THR A 147 0.60 5.65 -3.34
CA THR A 147 1.23 6.97 -3.25
C THR A 147 1.45 7.36 -1.80
N ALA A 148 2.71 7.42 -1.39
CA ALA A 148 3.16 7.87 -0.08
C ALA A 148 3.70 9.30 -0.13
N VAL A 149 4.05 9.89 1.02
CA VAL A 149 4.57 11.27 1.11
C VAL A 149 5.83 11.48 0.25
N ASN A 150 6.69 10.47 0.15
CA ASN A 150 7.97 10.56 -0.57
C ASN A 150 7.90 10.04 -2.02
N GLY A 151 6.72 9.75 -2.53
CA GLY A 151 6.50 9.23 -3.89
C GLY A 151 5.69 7.96 -3.95
N VAL A 152 5.66 7.33 -5.13
CA VAL A 152 4.95 6.07 -5.32
C VAL A 152 5.84 4.92 -4.83
N VAL A 153 5.30 4.11 -3.92
CA VAL A 153 6.02 3.00 -3.26
C VAL A 153 5.60 1.62 -3.78
N GLY A 154 4.60 1.56 -4.67
CA GLY A 154 4.10 0.32 -5.22
C GLY A 154 2.81 0.48 -6.01
N ALA A 155 2.14 -0.63 -6.27
CA ALA A 155 0.81 -0.67 -6.87
C ALA A 155 -0.05 -1.74 -6.22
N CYS A 156 -1.37 -1.52 -6.18
CA CYS A 156 -2.35 -2.57 -5.96
C CYS A 156 -3.21 -2.76 -7.21
N THR A 157 -3.50 -4.01 -7.57
CA THR A 157 -4.29 -4.36 -8.74
C THR A 157 -5.45 -5.24 -8.32
N PHE A 158 -6.63 -4.88 -8.79
CA PHE A 158 -7.89 -5.59 -8.59
C PHE A 158 -8.33 -6.17 -9.93
N TYR A 159 -8.67 -7.46 -9.95
CA TYR A 159 -9.07 -8.19 -11.13
C TYR A 159 -10.55 -8.58 -11.03
N PHE A 160 -11.28 -8.45 -12.11
CA PHE A 160 -12.72 -8.64 -12.16
C PHE A 160 -13.09 -9.67 -13.24
N SER A 161 -14.00 -10.59 -12.90
CA SER A 161 -14.51 -11.59 -13.84
C SER A 161 -15.34 -11.00 -14.96
N GLU A 162 -16.02 -9.87 -14.68
CA GLU A 162 -16.88 -9.21 -15.66
C GLU A 162 -16.16 -8.01 -16.31
N PRO A 163 -16.27 -7.83 -17.63
CA PRO A 163 -15.73 -6.67 -18.32
C PRO A 163 -16.52 -5.40 -17.97
N GLY A 164 -15.94 -4.24 -18.29
CA GLY A 164 -16.57 -2.93 -18.14
C GLY A 164 -15.88 -2.03 -17.12
N ALA A 165 -16.15 -0.74 -17.22
CA ALA A 165 -15.64 0.28 -16.32
C ALA A 165 -16.27 0.17 -14.92
N ARG A 166 -15.49 0.48 -13.91
CA ARG A 166 -15.97 0.46 -12.51
C ARG A 166 -16.77 1.72 -12.19
N THR A 167 -17.75 1.58 -11.29
CA THR A 167 -18.52 2.74 -10.79
C THR A 167 -17.64 3.66 -9.97
N GLU A 168 -18.00 4.94 -9.80
CA GLU A 168 -17.23 5.89 -9.01
C GLU A 168 -17.16 5.49 -7.52
N ARG A 169 -18.20 4.83 -6.98
CA ARG A 169 -18.15 4.25 -5.63
C ARG A 169 -17.03 3.22 -5.53
N VAL A 170 -16.96 2.28 -6.47
CA VAL A 170 -15.92 1.23 -6.50
C VAL A 170 -14.54 1.86 -6.64
N ARG A 171 -14.36 2.83 -7.55
CA ARG A 171 -13.11 3.57 -7.70
C ARG A 171 -12.69 4.27 -6.40
N SER A 172 -13.64 4.89 -5.70
CA SER A 172 -13.37 5.59 -4.43
C SER A 172 -12.92 4.62 -3.33
N LEU A 173 -13.54 3.43 -3.22
CA LEU A 173 -13.13 2.40 -2.27
C LEU A 173 -11.73 1.85 -2.60
N MET A 174 -11.44 1.61 -3.88
CA MET A 174 -10.11 1.17 -4.32
C MET A 174 -9.03 2.22 -4.02
N ARG A 175 -9.31 3.51 -4.26
CA ARG A 175 -8.38 4.61 -3.91
C ARG A 175 -8.12 4.66 -2.41
N ALA A 176 -9.17 4.62 -1.59
CA ALA A 176 -9.02 4.64 -0.14
C ALA A 176 -8.20 3.45 0.39
N ALA A 177 -8.40 2.25 -0.19
CA ALA A 177 -7.60 1.08 0.14
C ALA A 177 -6.13 1.26 -0.29
N ALA A 178 -5.88 1.80 -1.50
CA ALA A 178 -4.54 2.10 -1.99
C ALA A 178 -3.81 3.09 -1.08
N ASP A 179 -4.49 4.14 -0.61
CA ASP A 179 -3.91 5.12 0.32
C ASP A 179 -3.51 4.49 1.66
N VAL A 180 -4.36 3.60 2.21
CA VAL A 180 -4.05 2.86 3.45
C VAL A 180 -2.87 1.91 3.24
N MET A 181 -2.84 1.15 2.14
CA MET A 181 -1.73 0.25 1.80
C MET A 181 -0.43 1.01 1.55
N ALA A 182 -0.49 2.21 0.94
CA ALA A 182 0.67 3.08 0.75
C ALA A 182 1.27 3.51 2.10
N ALA A 183 0.41 3.87 3.08
CA ALA A 183 0.84 4.21 4.43
C ALA A 183 1.49 3.01 5.14
N MET A 184 0.97 1.79 4.97
CA MET A 184 1.56 0.55 5.50
C MET A 184 2.96 0.31 4.92
N ALA A 185 3.11 0.43 3.59
CA ALA A 185 4.39 0.25 2.90
C ALA A 185 5.42 1.30 3.33
N GLN A 186 5.00 2.56 3.46
CA GLN A 186 5.87 3.63 3.94
C GLN A 186 6.32 3.41 5.39
N GLN A 187 5.43 2.98 6.27
CA GLN A 187 5.75 2.70 7.66
C GLN A 187 6.82 1.60 7.78
N GLU A 188 6.71 0.53 6.99
CA GLU A 188 7.72 -0.54 6.99
C GLU A 188 9.08 -0.05 6.47
N SER A 189 9.10 0.70 5.38
CA SER A 189 10.33 1.30 4.85
C SER A 189 11.03 2.19 5.90
N LEU A 190 10.27 2.97 6.67
CA LEU A 190 10.82 3.79 7.75
C LEU A 190 11.36 2.94 8.91
N ARG A 191 10.67 1.86 9.29
CA ARG A 191 11.14 0.92 10.31
C ARG A 191 12.42 0.21 9.89
N GLU A 192 12.54 -0.20 8.64
CA GLU A 192 13.76 -0.82 8.10
C GLU A 192 14.92 0.17 8.15
N ARG A 193 14.71 1.40 7.67
CA ARG A 193 15.75 2.44 7.71
C ARG A 193 16.21 2.75 9.13
N LEU A 194 15.29 2.79 10.11
CA LEU A 194 15.63 2.99 11.51
C LEU A 194 16.49 1.83 12.03
N ARG A 195 16.09 0.57 11.78
CA ARG A 195 16.88 -0.61 12.18
C ARG A 195 18.31 -0.59 11.60
N TYR A 196 18.45 -0.20 10.32
CA TYR A 196 19.77 -0.07 9.71
C TYR A 196 20.61 1.04 10.37
N ALA A 197 20.00 2.18 10.68
CA ALA A 197 20.70 3.29 11.35
C ALA A 197 21.15 2.91 12.76
N GLU A 198 20.31 2.23 13.54
CA GLU A 198 20.62 1.73 14.87
C GLU A 198 21.79 0.72 14.84
N ALA A 199 21.73 -0.26 13.94
CA ALA A 199 22.80 -1.24 13.77
C ALA A 199 24.15 -0.59 13.35
N ALA A 200 24.10 0.44 12.49
CA ALA A 200 25.28 1.17 12.10
C ALA A 200 25.90 1.94 13.27
N LEU A 201 25.09 2.60 14.11
CA LEU A 201 25.54 3.31 15.32
C LEU A 201 26.15 2.34 16.34
N GLU A 202 25.55 1.19 16.56
CA GLU A 202 26.10 0.16 17.45
C GLU A 202 27.47 -0.34 16.96
N SER A 203 27.62 -0.57 15.65
CA SER A 203 28.90 -1.01 15.06
C SER A 203 30.00 0.06 15.18
N MET A 204 29.64 1.33 15.09
CA MET A 204 30.58 2.44 15.30
C MET A 204 31.03 2.54 16.75
N ASN A 205 30.12 2.35 17.71
CA ASN A 205 30.43 2.37 19.13
C ASN A 205 31.30 1.19 19.60
N GLN A 206 31.25 0.06 18.90
CA GLN A 206 32.02 -1.15 19.20
C GLN A 206 33.43 -1.14 18.59
N ARG A 207 33.79 -0.14 17.75
CA ARG A 207 35.15 -0.03 17.23
C ARG A 207 36.09 0.40 18.36
N PRO A 208 37.08 -0.43 18.72
CA PRO A 208 38.07 -0.03 19.74
C PRO A 208 38.82 1.19 19.24
N VAL A 209 38.85 2.23 20.06
CA VAL A 209 39.72 3.39 19.84
C VAL A 209 41.14 2.85 19.83
N LYS A 210 41.80 2.84 18.68
CA LYS A 210 43.24 2.53 18.60
C LYS A 210 43.97 3.59 19.41
N PRO A 211 44.72 3.21 20.47
CA PRO A 211 45.52 4.20 21.20
C PRO A 211 46.53 4.76 20.20
N GLU A 212 46.52 6.08 20.03
CA GLU A 212 47.59 6.77 19.33
C GLU A 212 48.89 6.42 20.03
N ARG A 213 49.84 5.82 19.30
CA ARG A 213 51.22 5.69 19.73
C ARG A 213 51.78 7.12 19.92
N ILE A 214 51.86 7.57 21.15
CA ILE A 214 52.71 8.71 21.48
C ILE A 214 54.13 8.27 21.17
N ALA A 215 54.70 8.83 20.10
CA ALA A 215 56.11 8.64 19.77
C ALA A 215 56.91 9.36 20.87
N ASP A 216 57.53 8.58 21.76
CA ASP A 216 58.55 9.09 22.67
C ASP A 216 59.74 9.60 21.83
N THR A 217 59.81 10.92 21.68
CA THR A 217 60.97 11.59 21.16
C THR A 217 61.94 11.79 22.36
N GLU A 218 62.68 10.74 22.71
CA GLU A 218 63.88 10.93 23.50
C GLU A 218 64.93 11.58 22.61
N GLN A 219 65.12 12.87 22.81
CA GLN A 219 66.28 13.59 22.33
C GLN A 219 67.49 13.18 23.17
N THR A 220 68.40 12.44 22.57
CA THR A 220 69.75 12.25 23.04
C THR A 220 70.51 13.57 22.86
N LEU A 221 70.85 14.26 23.99
CA LEU A 221 71.86 15.30 24.02
C LEU A 221 73.21 14.61 24.31
N GLU A 222 74.10 14.69 23.35
CA GLU A 222 75.55 14.80 23.56
C GLU A 222 76.19 15.71 22.47
#